data_a0d704eb5a26e870c55ca5f9b285296a
#
_entry.id   a0d704eb5a26e870c55ca5f9b285296a
#
_cell.length_a   1.000
_cell.length_b   1.000
_cell.length_c   1.000
_cell.angle_alpha   90.00
_cell.angle_beta   90.00
_cell.angle_gamma   90.00
#
_symmetry.space_group_name_H-M   'P 1'
#
loop_
_entity.id
_entity.type
_entity.pdbx_description
1 polymer ?
#
loop_
_entity_poly.entity_id
_entity_poly.type
_entity_poly.pdbx_seq_one_letter_code
_entity_poly.pdbx_strand_id
1 'polypeptide(L)'
;MAPVSIDNLKELAELRLLLEGHAMEASFARADMEWEGRIVAAHHKLAATERLMSSKIGEPDQWKRYDSEFHRELISNCGSRTLMEAHAAVFDKYFRYQMIALNYRGDEPARQHQALLECALARDAVRAKSVLVDHVTGCVAHALATGTLR
;
A
#
# COMPACT_ATOMS: atom_id res chain seq x y z
N MET A 1 -0.73 -5.69 -24.55
CA MET A 1 -0.15 -5.47 -23.22
C MET A 1 0.75 -4.24 -23.26
N ALA A 2 0.49 -3.27 -22.41
CA ALA A 2 1.33 -2.08 -22.33
C ALA A 2 2.74 -2.48 -21.88
N PRO A 3 3.80 -1.95 -22.49
CA PRO A 3 5.15 -2.26 -22.06
C PRO A 3 5.39 -1.73 -20.64
N VAL A 4 6.15 -2.49 -19.86
CA VAL A 4 6.61 -2.09 -18.56
C VAL A 4 7.60 -0.95 -18.73
N SER A 5 7.28 0.24 -18.18
CA SER A 5 8.14 1.40 -18.28
C SER A 5 8.22 2.17 -16.98
N ILE A 6 9.35 2.86 -16.79
CA ILE A 6 9.58 3.72 -15.62
C ILE A 6 8.55 4.85 -15.60
N ASP A 7 8.29 5.47 -16.74
CA ASP A 7 7.34 6.58 -16.83
C ASP A 7 5.93 6.15 -16.45
N ASN A 8 5.50 4.97 -16.90
CA ASN A 8 4.19 4.44 -16.54
C ASN A 8 4.11 4.11 -15.04
N LEU A 9 5.18 3.57 -14.46
CA LEU A 9 5.23 3.31 -13.02
C LEU A 9 5.06 4.61 -12.23
N LYS A 10 5.74 5.68 -12.64
CA LYS A 10 5.62 6.99 -11.98
C LYS A 10 4.21 7.56 -12.09
N GLU A 11 3.58 7.43 -13.25
CA GLU A 11 2.19 7.87 -13.45
C GLU A 11 1.22 7.09 -12.56
N LEU A 12 1.40 5.77 -12.46
CA LEU A 12 0.57 4.92 -11.60
C LEU A 12 0.78 5.26 -10.12
N ALA A 13 2.02 5.52 -9.71
CA ALA A 13 2.34 5.91 -8.34
C ALA A 13 1.67 7.23 -7.97
N GLU A 14 1.72 8.21 -8.85
CA GLU A 14 1.08 9.51 -8.66
C GLU A 14 -0.44 9.37 -8.53
N LEU A 15 -1.05 8.60 -9.43
CA LEU A 15 -2.50 8.37 -9.39
C LEU A 15 -2.90 7.58 -8.14
N ARG A 16 -2.12 6.58 -7.75
CA ARG A 16 -2.34 5.85 -6.51
C ARG A 16 -2.35 6.79 -5.31
N LEU A 17 -1.37 7.70 -5.22
CA LEU A 17 -1.28 8.66 -4.12
C LEU A 17 -2.52 9.56 -4.07
N LEU A 18 -2.98 10.01 -5.22
CA LEU A 18 -4.16 10.86 -5.32
C LEU A 18 -5.42 10.13 -4.82
N LEU A 19 -5.66 8.94 -5.35
CA LEU A 19 -6.85 8.15 -5.02
C LEU A 19 -6.82 7.62 -3.57
N GLU A 20 -5.71 7.03 -3.17
CA GLU A 20 -5.58 6.42 -1.85
C GLU A 20 -5.56 7.48 -0.76
N GLY A 21 -4.88 8.59 -0.98
CA GLY A 21 -4.86 9.71 -0.02
C GLY A 21 -6.25 10.30 0.22
N HIS A 22 -7.00 10.55 -0.85
CA HIS A 22 -8.37 11.05 -0.73
C HIS A 22 -9.29 10.02 -0.04
N ALA A 23 -9.17 8.75 -0.44
CA ALA A 23 -9.97 7.69 0.14
C ALA A 23 -9.67 7.46 1.63
N MET A 24 -8.40 7.57 2.05
CA MET A 24 -8.02 7.49 3.47
C MET A 24 -8.69 8.60 4.28
N GLU A 25 -8.66 9.82 3.78
CA GLU A 25 -9.28 10.96 4.46
C GLU A 25 -10.77 10.70 4.69
N ALA A 26 -11.49 10.28 3.65
CA ALA A 26 -12.91 9.97 3.73
C ALA A 26 -13.17 8.76 4.66
N SER A 27 -12.33 7.73 4.58
CA SER A 27 -12.45 6.51 5.38
C SER A 27 -12.25 6.81 6.87
N PHE A 28 -11.21 7.57 7.21
CA PHE A 28 -10.92 7.92 8.60
C PHE A 28 -12.02 8.79 9.22
N ALA A 29 -12.63 9.66 8.42
CA ALA A 29 -13.75 10.49 8.88
C ALA A 29 -14.99 9.66 9.27
N ARG A 30 -15.09 8.43 8.73
CA ARG A 30 -16.20 7.51 8.97
C ARG A 30 -15.81 6.33 9.84
N ALA A 31 -14.66 6.41 10.50
CA ALA A 31 -14.10 5.31 11.29
C ALA A 31 -15.04 4.86 12.42
N ASP A 32 -15.16 3.55 12.57
CA ASP A 32 -15.90 2.91 13.66
C ASP A 32 -15.11 1.70 14.17
N MET A 33 -15.60 1.07 15.22
CA MET A 33 -14.91 -0.05 15.85
C MET A 33 -14.79 -1.27 14.91
N GLU A 34 -15.80 -1.52 14.08
CA GLU A 34 -15.78 -2.62 13.12
C GLU A 34 -14.64 -2.42 12.10
N TRP A 35 -14.51 -1.20 11.60
CA TRP A 35 -13.44 -0.85 10.67
C TRP A 35 -12.06 -0.98 11.34
N GLU A 36 -11.93 -0.47 12.58
CA GLU A 36 -10.67 -0.59 13.34
C GLU A 36 -10.26 -2.05 13.50
N GLY A 37 -11.22 -2.92 13.83
CA GLY A 37 -10.95 -4.36 13.95
C GLY A 37 -10.44 -4.98 12.66
N ARG A 38 -11.03 -4.61 11.53
CA ARG A 38 -10.59 -5.12 10.22
C ARG A 38 -9.17 -4.65 9.89
N ILE A 39 -8.85 -3.39 10.16
CA ILE A 39 -7.51 -2.85 9.90
C ILE A 39 -6.46 -3.53 10.78
N VAL A 40 -6.75 -3.70 12.05
CA VAL A 40 -5.83 -4.36 12.98
C VAL A 40 -5.57 -5.80 12.53
N ALA A 41 -6.62 -6.52 12.11
CA ALA A 41 -6.48 -7.88 11.61
C ALA A 41 -5.65 -7.93 10.32
N ALA A 42 -5.91 -7.02 9.39
CA ALA A 42 -5.16 -6.96 8.12
C ALA A 42 -3.68 -6.64 8.37
N HIS A 43 -3.41 -5.69 9.26
CA HIS A 43 -2.03 -5.33 9.62
C HIS A 43 -1.30 -6.49 10.30
N HIS A 44 -1.98 -7.21 11.19
CA HIS A 44 -1.39 -8.36 11.88
C HIS A 44 -0.88 -9.40 10.88
N LYS A 45 -1.70 -9.73 9.88
CA LYS A 45 -1.31 -10.69 8.84
C LYS A 45 -0.14 -10.18 7.99
N LEU A 46 -0.19 -8.91 7.61
CA LEU A 46 0.88 -8.30 6.84
C LEU A 46 2.19 -8.29 7.62
N ALA A 47 2.17 -7.86 8.88
CA ALA A 47 3.35 -7.79 9.72
C ALA A 47 3.97 -9.18 9.93
N ALA A 48 3.16 -10.21 10.13
CA ALA A 48 3.62 -11.58 10.26
C ALA A 48 4.33 -12.04 8.98
N THR A 49 3.76 -11.72 7.82
CA THR A 49 4.35 -12.07 6.51
C THR A 49 5.64 -11.31 6.26
N GLU A 50 5.68 -10.04 6.65
CA GLU A 50 6.89 -9.22 6.52
C GLU A 50 8.05 -9.77 7.34
N ARG A 51 7.78 -10.26 8.54
CA ARG A 51 8.80 -10.93 9.35
C ARG A 51 9.37 -12.16 8.65
N LEU A 52 8.52 -12.96 8.01
CA LEU A 52 8.95 -14.13 7.25
C LEU A 52 9.79 -13.73 6.04
N MET A 53 9.40 -12.66 5.33
CA MET A 53 10.16 -12.13 4.19
C MET A 53 11.55 -11.65 4.63
N SER A 54 11.62 -10.96 5.76
CA SER A 54 12.91 -10.51 6.32
C SER A 54 13.82 -11.67 6.69
N SER A 55 13.25 -12.80 7.09
CA SER A 55 14.00 -14.01 7.39
C SER A 55 14.27 -14.88 6.16
N LYS A 56 13.88 -14.43 4.98
CA LYS A 56 14.06 -15.11 3.68
C LYS A 56 13.34 -16.45 3.57
N ILE A 57 12.31 -16.66 4.36
CA ILE A 57 11.47 -17.86 4.33
C ILE A 57 10.01 -17.57 3.98
N GLY A 58 9.71 -16.33 3.61
CA GLY A 58 8.34 -15.92 3.28
C GLY A 58 7.95 -16.25 1.85
N GLU A 59 6.64 -16.34 1.62
CA GLU A 59 6.04 -16.56 0.31
C GLU A 59 5.70 -15.21 -0.31
N PRO A 60 6.31 -14.81 -1.46
CA PRO A 60 6.02 -13.51 -2.09
C PRO A 60 4.54 -13.30 -2.41
N ASP A 61 3.83 -14.34 -2.86
CA ASP A 61 2.40 -14.25 -3.18
C ASP A 61 1.55 -13.97 -1.94
N GLN A 62 1.90 -14.58 -0.81
CA GLN A 62 1.21 -14.34 0.45
C GLN A 62 1.46 -12.92 0.97
N TRP A 63 2.70 -12.47 0.90
CA TRP A 63 3.06 -11.10 1.26
C TRP A 63 2.28 -10.09 0.40
N LYS A 64 2.28 -10.30 -0.90
CA LYS A 64 1.53 -9.45 -1.85
C LYS A 64 0.04 -9.38 -1.49
N ARG A 65 -0.56 -10.52 -1.18
CA ARG A 65 -1.99 -10.60 -0.83
C ARG A 65 -2.31 -9.79 0.42
N TYR A 66 -1.51 -9.92 1.46
CA TYR A 66 -1.76 -9.22 2.72
C TYR A 66 -1.39 -7.74 2.64
N ASP A 67 -0.40 -7.38 1.84
CA ASP A 67 -0.11 -5.97 1.54
C ASP A 67 -1.30 -5.30 0.87
N SER A 68 -1.85 -5.92 -0.16
CA SER A 68 -3.04 -5.42 -0.87
C SER A 68 -4.25 -5.30 0.06
N GLU A 69 -4.47 -6.32 0.89
CA GLU A 69 -5.59 -6.35 1.84
C GLU A 69 -5.50 -5.20 2.85
N PHE A 70 -4.30 -4.96 3.38
CA PHE A 70 -4.10 -3.87 4.34
C PHE A 70 -4.38 -2.51 3.73
N HIS A 71 -3.82 -2.22 2.55
CA HIS A 71 -4.06 -0.94 1.88
C HIS A 71 -5.53 -0.76 1.51
N ARG A 72 -6.20 -1.82 1.11
CA ARG A 72 -7.63 -1.77 0.82
C ARG A 72 -8.46 -1.48 2.06
N GLU A 73 -8.14 -2.10 3.19
CA GLU A 73 -8.87 -1.85 4.44
C GLU A 73 -8.72 -0.41 4.92
N LEU A 74 -7.55 0.20 4.75
CA LEU A 74 -7.34 1.60 5.12
C LEU A 74 -8.38 2.52 4.46
N ILE A 75 -8.77 2.22 3.23
CA ILE A 75 -9.69 3.07 2.44
C ILE A 75 -11.11 2.52 2.36
N SER A 76 -11.37 1.34 2.93
CA SER A 76 -12.63 0.60 2.74
C SER A 76 -13.86 1.35 3.21
N ASN A 77 -13.71 2.26 4.14
CA ASN A 77 -14.82 3.01 4.74
C ASN A 77 -15.06 4.37 4.07
N CYS A 78 -14.49 4.60 2.89
CA CYS A 78 -14.56 5.88 2.20
C CYS A 78 -15.96 6.24 1.68
N GLY A 79 -16.85 5.27 1.56
CA GLY A 79 -18.22 5.49 1.15
C GLY A 79 -18.45 5.64 -0.34
N SER A 80 -17.45 5.34 -1.17
CA SER A 80 -17.57 5.44 -2.62
C SER A 80 -17.10 4.15 -3.29
N ARG A 81 -18.04 3.41 -3.88
CA ARG A 81 -17.72 2.22 -4.67
C ARG A 81 -16.88 2.57 -5.89
N THR A 82 -17.21 3.67 -6.55
CA THR A 82 -16.47 4.11 -7.74
C THR A 82 -15.02 4.40 -7.41
N LEU A 83 -14.78 5.07 -6.28
CA LEU A 83 -13.42 5.35 -5.83
C LEU A 83 -12.66 4.05 -5.51
N MET A 84 -13.31 3.11 -4.84
CA MET A 84 -12.71 1.82 -4.53
C MET A 84 -12.33 1.04 -5.79
N GLU A 85 -13.20 1.03 -6.79
CA GLU A 85 -12.94 0.36 -8.07
C GLU A 85 -11.79 1.01 -8.84
N ALA A 86 -11.75 2.34 -8.89
CA ALA A 86 -10.66 3.07 -9.53
C ALA A 86 -9.32 2.81 -8.83
N HIS A 87 -9.32 2.83 -7.51
CA HIS A 87 -8.13 2.53 -6.72
C HIS A 87 -7.64 1.11 -6.98
N ALA A 88 -8.54 0.12 -6.99
CA ALA A 88 -8.17 -1.27 -7.21
C ALA A 88 -7.48 -1.48 -8.56
N ALA A 89 -8.01 -0.85 -9.62
CA ALA A 89 -7.43 -0.95 -10.95
C ALA A 89 -6.01 -0.36 -11.02
N VAL A 90 -5.82 0.80 -10.40
CA VAL A 90 -4.51 1.46 -10.35
C VAL A 90 -3.54 0.66 -9.48
N PHE A 91 -3.99 0.22 -8.32
CA PHE A 91 -3.18 -0.55 -7.37
C PHE A 91 -2.67 -1.84 -7.99
N ASP A 92 -3.54 -2.58 -8.70
CA ASP A 92 -3.15 -3.84 -9.35
C ASP A 92 -2.04 -3.63 -10.38
N LYS A 93 -2.15 -2.58 -11.19
CA LYS A 93 -1.12 -2.25 -12.18
C LYS A 93 0.19 -1.83 -11.51
N TYR A 94 0.10 -0.97 -10.50
CA TYR A 94 1.25 -0.53 -9.72
C TYR A 94 1.95 -1.71 -9.07
N PHE A 95 1.20 -2.61 -8.46
CA PHE A 95 1.75 -3.76 -7.75
C PHE A 95 2.47 -4.74 -8.67
N ARG A 96 2.02 -4.89 -9.93
CA ARG A 96 2.73 -5.71 -10.91
C ARG A 96 4.16 -5.23 -11.13
N TYR A 97 4.37 -3.92 -11.20
CA TYR A 97 5.71 -3.35 -11.31
C TYR A 97 6.57 -3.73 -10.12
N GLN A 98 6.02 -3.71 -8.92
CA GLN A 98 6.75 -4.11 -7.72
C GLN A 98 7.15 -5.58 -7.75
N MET A 99 6.29 -6.46 -8.23
CA MET A 99 6.60 -7.88 -8.35
C MET A 99 7.69 -8.14 -9.38
N ILE A 100 7.66 -7.43 -10.51
CA ILE A 100 8.69 -7.53 -11.55
C ILE A 100 10.04 -7.09 -10.99
N ALA A 101 10.06 -6.05 -10.16
CA ALA A 101 11.28 -5.52 -9.57
C ALA A 101 11.77 -6.32 -8.35
N LEU A 102 11.10 -7.43 -7.99
CA LEU A 102 11.41 -8.26 -6.81
C LEU A 102 11.45 -7.44 -5.54
N ASN A 103 10.41 -6.74 -5.27
CA ASN A 103 10.43 -5.54 -4.46
C ASN A 103 10.08 -5.71 -2.99
N TYR A 104 10.70 -6.66 -2.31
CA TYR A 104 10.73 -6.62 -0.85
C TYR A 104 11.97 -5.83 -0.44
N ARG A 105 11.78 -4.64 0.13
CA ARG A 105 12.88 -3.72 0.47
C ARG A 105 13.18 -3.64 1.96
N GLY A 106 12.93 -4.74 2.68
CA GLY A 106 13.34 -4.87 4.07
C GLY A 106 12.38 -4.23 5.07
N ASP A 107 12.92 -3.65 6.14
CA ASP A 107 12.13 -3.24 7.30
C ASP A 107 11.46 -1.87 7.17
N GLU A 108 11.88 -1.04 6.22
CA GLU A 108 11.33 0.31 6.07
C GLU A 108 9.84 0.29 5.71
N PRO A 109 9.37 -0.51 4.72
CA PRO A 109 7.94 -0.61 4.46
C PRO A 109 7.15 -1.12 5.66
N ALA A 110 7.71 -2.03 6.43
CA ALA A 110 7.05 -2.54 7.64
C ALA A 110 6.83 -1.43 8.67
N ARG A 111 7.81 -0.56 8.87
CA ARG A 111 7.66 0.60 9.75
C ARG A 111 6.62 1.58 9.22
N GLN A 112 6.58 1.77 7.90
CA GLN A 112 5.59 2.64 7.27
C GLN A 112 4.18 2.07 7.40
N HIS A 113 3.99 0.77 7.24
CA HIS A 113 2.71 0.11 7.47
C HIS A 113 2.27 0.27 8.93
N GLN A 114 3.19 0.11 9.89
CA GLN A 114 2.90 0.34 11.31
C GLN A 114 2.45 1.78 11.56
N ALA A 115 3.14 2.75 10.96
CA ALA A 115 2.78 4.16 11.08
C ALA A 115 1.39 4.45 10.48
N LEU A 116 1.06 3.83 9.35
CA LEU A 116 -0.27 3.96 8.74
C LEU A 116 -1.35 3.39 9.65
N LEU A 117 -1.10 2.26 10.29
CA LEU A 117 -2.03 1.68 11.26
C LEU A 117 -2.27 2.65 12.42
N GLU A 118 -1.19 3.19 12.99
CA GLU A 118 -1.29 4.17 14.08
C GLU A 118 -2.09 5.40 13.67
N CYS A 119 -1.85 5.92 12.47
CA CYS A 119 -2.61 7.05 11.92
C CYS A 119 -4.09 6.72 11.78
N ALA A 120 -4.40 5.52 11.31
CA ALA A 120 -5.78 5.07 11.13
C ALA A 120 -6.50 5.01 12.49
N LEU A 121 -5.88 4.42 13.49
CA LEU A 121 -6.47 4.30 14.83
C LEU A 121 -6.61 5.67 15.52
N ALA A 122 -5.71 6.60 15.22
CA ALA A 122 -5.77 7.99 15.71
C ALA A 122 -6.64 8.89 14.81
N ARG A 123 -7.10 8.40 13.68
CA ARG A 123 -7.85 9.14 12.66
C ARG A 123 -7.10 10.36 12.14
N ASP A 124 -5.78 10.24 12.05
CA ASP A 124 -4.87 11.30 11.61
C ASP A 124 -4.59 11.15 10.10
N ALA A 125 -5.52 11.64 9.28
CA ALA A 125 -5.42 11.53 7.83
C ALA A 125 -4.28 12.38 7.25
N VAL A 126 -3.95 13.50 7.88
CA VAL A 126 -2.86 14.38 7.42
C VAL A 126 -1.52 13.64 7.52
N ARG A 127 -1.25 13.06 8.67
CA ARG A 127 -0.02 12.28 8.86
C ARG A 127 -0.01 11.03 7.98
N ALA A 128 -1.16 10.35 7.87
CA ALA A 128 -1.28 9.16 7.02
C ALA A 128 -0.92 9.43 5.57
N LYS A 129 -1.39 10.56 5.01
CA LYS A 129 -1.05 10.96 3.65
C LYS A 129 0.45 11.18 3.48
N SER A 130 1.09 11.82 4.46
CA SER A 130 2.53 12.06 4.44
C SER A 130 3.31 10.74 4.48
N VAL A 131 2.91 9.81 5.34
CA VAL A 131 3.52 8.48 5.42
C VAL A 131 3.32 7.72 4.10
N LEU A 132 2.14 7.82 3.51
CA LEU A 132 1.85 7.15 2.24
C LEU A 132 2.74 7.68 1.11
N VAL A 133 2.97 8.99 1.05
CA VAL A 133 3.87 9.59 0.05
C VAL A 133 5.27 9.00 0.19
N ASP A 134 5.81 8.95 1.40
CA ASP A 134 7.13 8.38 1.66
C ASP A 134 7.18 6.90 1.30
N HIS A 135 6.12 6.16 1.62
CA HIS A 135 6.00 4.74 1.34
C HIS A 135 6.02 4.45 -0.17
N VAL A 136 5.18 5.14 -0.94
CA VAL A 136 5.07 4.95 -2.39
C VAL A 136 6.32 5.45 -3.10
N THR A 137 6.83 6.62 -2.72
CA THR A 137 8.05 7.19 -3.29
C THR A 137 9.24 6.28 -3.05
N GLY A 138 9.37 5.73 -1.84
CA GLY A 138 10.42 4.77 -1.50
C GLY A 138 10.34 3.48 -2.31
N CYS A 139 9.13 2.96 -2.54
CA CYS A 139 8.92 1.78 -3.38
C CYS A 139 9.34 2.02 -4.83
N VAL A 140 8.99 3.19 -5.38
CA VAL A 140 9.39 3.56 -6.75
C VAL A 140 10.91 3.70 -6.83
N ALA A 141 11.52 4.41 -5.87
CA ALA A 141 12.97 4.59 -5.83
C ALA A 141 13.72 3.25 -5.77
N HIS A 142 13.20 2.30 -4.98
CA HIS A 142 13.80 0.96 -4.89
C HIS A 142 13.66 0.21 -6.21
N ALA A 143 12.50 0.28 -6.86
CA ALA A 143 12.28 -0.36 -8.16
C ALA A 143 13.25 0.19 -9.22
N LEU A 144 13.50 1.50 -9.22
CA LEU A 144 14.45 2.13 -10.14
C LEU A 144 15.90 1.71 -9.83
N ALA A 145 16.25 1.62 -8.54
CA ALA A 145 17.60 1.25 -8.11
C ALA A 145 17.96 -0.19 -8.44
N THR A 146 16.99 -1.11 -8.57
CA THR A 146 17.25 -2.51 -8.92
C THR A 146 17.60 -2.67 -10.40
N GLY A 147 17.33 -1.67 -11.24
CA GLY A 147 17.60 -1.73 -12.67
C GLY A 147 16.73 -2.73 -13.45
N THR A 148 15.70 -3.28 -12.85
CA THR A 148 14.80 -4.25 -13.46
C THR A 148 13.85 -3.58 -14.45
N LEU A 149 13.49 -2.33 -14.21
CA LEU A 149 12.62 -1.53 -15.08
C LEU A 149 13.44 -0.58 -15.93
N ARG A 150 12.99 -0.35 -17.16
CA ARG A 150 13.65 0.55 -18.12
C ARG A 150 12.69 1.64 -18.61
#